data_dfb2dd79a51deffea6aa174e4a2bfc69
#
_entry.id   dfb2dd79a51deffea6aa174e4a2bfc69
#
_cell.length_a   1.000
_cell.length_b   1.000
_cell.length_c   1.000
_cell.angle_alpha   90.00
_cell.angle_beta   90.00
_cell.angle_gamma   90.00
#
_symmetry.space_group_name_H-M   'P 1'
#
loop_
_entity.id
_entity.type
_entity.pdbx_description
1 polymer ?
#
loop_
_entity_poly.entity_id
_entity_poly.type
_entity_poly.pdbx_seq_one_letter_code
_entity_poly.pdbx_strand_id
1 'polypeptide(L)'
;MPGLVERKEAHGETTLVVDPARLVEACTHLRDEEGFNFLADIAATDYLGWGRCGVAGYIGTTAGRDLNLPGSQGLAKLPEPKPKRFAMNYHLLAIPPRQAPPPPDAGARVFSGMVVRAVPPDSPPRGTPGRETTRRVRVQVWLDDGEPISSVVPVWPTADWHEREAWDLMGIRAEGHPNLSRILMEDDWEGHHLRKDYPIGGEPVRFSG
;
A
#
# COMPACT_ATOMS: atom_id res chain seq x y z
N MET A 1 13.44 -13.25 10.00
CA MET A 1 12.18 -13.13 9.25
C MET A 1 12.24 -14.04 8.02
N PRO A 2 11.26 -14.91 7.80
CA PRO A 2 11.21 -15.79 6.64
C PRO A 2 11.20 -15.00 5.33
N GLY A 3 11.88 -15.50 4.28
CA GLY A 3 11.82 -14.92 2.94
C GLY A 3 12.38 -13.50 2.78
N LEU A 4 13.01 -12.92 3.79
CA LEU A 4 13.61 -11.59 3.67
C LEU A 4 14.80 -11.62 2.70
N VAL A 5 14.70 -10.83 1.64
CA VAL A 5 15.74 -10.66 0.62
C VAL A 5 16.59 -9.42 0.92
N GLU A 6 15.94 -8.32 1.27
CA GLU A 6 16.62 -7.03 1.50
C GLU A 6 15.83 -6.18 2.50
N ARG A 7 16.54 -5.39 3.31
CA ARG A 7 15.96 -4.34 4.16
C ARG A 7 16.47 -2.99 3.71
N LYS A 8 15.54 -2.08 3.42
CA LYS A 8 15.83 -0.70 3.01
C LYS A 8 15.29 0.27 4.06
N GLU A 9 16.08 1.26 4.39
CA GLU A 9 15.64 2.38 5.23
C GLU A 9 15.80 3.67 4.45
N ALA A 10 14.71 4.37 4.22
CA ALA A 10 14.71 5.65 3.51
C ALA A 10 13.59 6.55 4.03
N HIS A 11 13.87 7.84 4.19
CA HIS A 11 12.90 8.84 4.64
C HIS A 11 12.18 8.52 5.96
N GLY A 12 12.85 7.77 6.87
CA GLY A 12 12.25 7.34 8.14
C GLY A 12 11.30 6.15 8.01
N GLU A 13 11.22 5.52 6.84
CA GLU A 13 10.42 4.31 6.60
C GLU A 13 11.31 3.08 6.41
N THR A 14 10.89 1.96 6.96
CA THR A 14 11.51 0.65 6.74
C THR A 14 10.74 -0.11 5.68
N THR A 15 11.44 -0.56 4.65
CA THR A 15 10.90 -1.44 3.61
C THR A 15 11.63 -2.79 3.65
N LEU A 16 10.85 -3.87 3.74
CA LEU A 16 11.31 -5.25 3.72
C LEU A 16 10.99 -5.86 2.36
N VAL A 17 12.01 -6.13 1.55
CA VAL A 17 11.83 -6.83 0.28
C VAL A 17 11.79 -8.32 0.57
N VAL A 18 10.73 -8.99 0.13
CA VAL A 18 10.44 -10.39 0.44
C VAL A 18 10.30 -11.21 -0.83
N ASP A 19 10.74 -12.45 -0.77
CA ASP A 19 10.53 -13.44 -1.82
C ASP A 19 9.02 -13.72 -1.99
N PRO A 20 8.45 -13.61 -3.22
CA PRO A 20 7.04 -13.89 -3.49
C PRO A 20 6.57 -15.24 -2.95
N ALA A 21 7.41 -16.29 -3.10
CA ALA A 21 7.08 -17.64 -2.66
C ALA A 21 6.93 -17.79 -1.14
N ARG A 22 7.49 -16.86 -0.38
CA ARG A 22 7.48 -16.88 1.10
C ARG A 22 6.69 -15.72 1.72
N LEU A 23 5.90 -15.01 0.92
CA LEU A 23 5.15 -13.85 1.38
C LEU A 23 4.25 -14.15 2.58
N VAL A 24 3.44 -15.22 2.50
CA VAL A 24 2.49 -15.58 3.56
C VAL A 24 3.20 -15.91 4.87
N GLU A 25 4.32 -16.65 4.80
CA GLU A 25 5.14 -16.94 5.99
C GLU A 25 5.72 -15.66 6.62
N ALA A 26 6.22 -14.77 5.76
CA ALA A 26 6.77 -13.48 6.20
C ALA A 26 5.69 -12.61 6.87
N CYS A 27 4.52 -12.53 6.27
CA CYS A 27 3.38 -11.79 6.80
C CYS A 27 2.87 -12.38 8.12
N THR A 28 2.79 -13.71 8.23
CA THR A 28 2.42 -14.40 9.46
C THR A 28 3.42 -14.10 10.58
N HIS A 29 4.72 -14.20 10.29
CA HIS A 29 5.76 -13.85 11.25
C HIS A 29 5.66 -12.39 11.72
N LEU A 30 5.46 -11.44 10.80
CA LEU A 30 5.29 -10.03 11.13
C LEU A 30 4.07 -9.77 12.04
N ARG A 31 2.96 -10.49 11.81
CA ARG A 31 1.76 -10.38 12.64
C ARG A 31 1.98 -10.99 14.04
N ASP A 32 2.48 -12.22 14.09
CA ASP A 32 2.47 -13.03 15.30
C ASP A 32 3.67 -12.75 16.21
N GLU A 33 4.85 -12.53 15.64
CA GLU A 33 6.09 -12.34 16.41
C GLU A 33 6.48 -10.86 16.57
N GLU A 34 6.23 -10.04 15.53
CA GLU A 34 6.62 -8.63 15.54
C GLU A 34 5.47 -7.68 15.90
N GLY A 35 4.23 -8.20 15.99
CA GLY A 35 3.06 -7.45 16.43
C GLY A 35 2.48 -6.49 15.39
N PHE A 36 2.74 -6.69 14.10
CA PHE A 36 2.09 -5.92 13.03
C PHE A 36 0.68 -6.42 12.80
N ASN A 37 -0.23 -5.98 13.65
CA ASN A 37 -1.61 -6.49 13.76
C ASN A 37 -2.60 -5.84 12.79
N PHE A 38 -2.19 -4.85 12.01
CA PHE A 38 -3.07 -4.13 11.10
C PHE A 38 -2.44 -3.96 9.72
N LEU A 39 -3.13 -4.45 8.70
CA LEU A 39 -2.85 -4.15 7.30
C LEU A 39 -3.61 -2.88 6.91
N ALA A 40 -2.86 -1.82 6.65
CA ALA A 40 -3.43 -0.51 6.32
C ALA A 40 -3.76 -0.37 4.84
N ASP A 41 -2.93 -0.97 3.97
CA ASP A 41 -3.09 -0.85 2.52
C ASP A 41 -2.26 -1.90 1.78
N ILE A 42 -2.68 -2.24 0.55
CA ILE A 42 -1.89 -2.98 -0.43
C ILE A 42 -1.90 -2.18 -1.73
N ALA A 43 -0.75 -1.61 -2.10
CA ALA A 43 -0.62 -0.82 -3.31
C ALA A 43 0.22 -1.55 -4.37
N ALA A 44 -0.34 -1.74 -5.56
CA ALA A 44 0.37 -2.24 -6.72
C ALA A 44 0.99 -1.09 -7.52
N THR A 45 2.17 -1.32 -8.10
CA THR A 45 2.87 -0.33 -8.92
C THR A 45 3.43 -0.98 -10.17
N ASP A 46 3.15 -0.43 -11.35
CA ASP A 46 3.74 -0.83 -12.62
C ASP A 46 4.97 0.04 -12.94
N TYR A 47 6.13 -0.58 -13.08
CA TYR A 47 7.41 0.05 -13.41
C TYR A 47 7.81 -0.11 -14.88
N LEU A 48 6.86 -0.42 -15.77
CA LEU A 48 7.14 -0.54 -17.20
C LEU A 48 7.83 0.73 -17.72
N GLY A 49 9.00 0.57 -18.34
CA GLY A 49 9.81 1.68 -18.86
C GLY A 49 10.62 2.46 -17.82
N TRP A 50 10.48 2.20 -16.53
CA TRP A 50 11.24 2.89 -15.48
C TRP A 50 12.75 2.69 -15.65
N GLY A 51 13.50 3.80 -15.68
CA GLY A 51 14.95 3.78 -15.86
C GLY A 51 15.43 3.48 -17.29
N ARG A 52 14.53 3.17 -18.23
CA ARG A 52 14.84 2.91 -19.65
C ARG A 52 14.37 4.05 -20.56
N CYS A 53 13.28 4.68 -20.24
CA CYS A 53 12.76 5.86 -20.91
C CYS A 53 12.35 6.88 -19.85
N GLY A 54 12.22 8.14 -20.25
CA GLY A 54 11.69 9.19 -19.36
C GLY A 54 10.32 8.74 -18.83
N VAL A 55 10.07 9.02 -17.55
CA VAL A 55 8.74 8.73 -16.96
C VAL A 55 7.72 9.53 -17.78
N ALA A 56 6.70 8.86 -18.30
CA ALA A 56 5.60 9.52 -18.98
C ALA A 56 4.89 10.45 -17.98
N GLY A 57 5.34 11.69 -17.94
CA GLY A 57 4.68 12.75 -17.22
C GLY A 57 3.58 13.34 -18.09
N TYR A 58 2.67 14.06 -17.50
CA TYR A 58 1.59 14.78 -18.15
C TYR A 58 2.13 15.58 -19.35
N ILE A 59 1.71 15.21 -20.54
CA ILE A 59 2.05 15.90 -21.78
C ILE A 59 1.03 17.02 -21.99
N GLY A 60 1.26 18.17 -21.39
CA GLY A 60 0.37 19.31 -21.49
C GLY A 60 0.62 20.21 -22.70
N THR A 61 1.44 19.82 -23.69
CA THR A 61 1.72 20.66 -24.86
C THR A 61 1.75 19.86 -26.14
N THR A 62 1.07 20.37 -27.17
CA THR A 62 1.04 19.87 -28.56
C THR A 62 2.41 19.88 -29.25
N ALA A 63 3.43 20.48 -28.65
CA ALA A 63 4.80 20.54 -29.15
C ALA A 63 5.69 19.36 -28.74
N GLY A 64 5.12 18.32 -28.12
CA GLY A 64 5.79 17.06 -27.83
C GLY A 64 7.17 17.24 -27.19
N ARG A 65 7.24 17.36 -25.85
CA ARG A 65 8.52 17.16 -25.18
C ARG A 65 8.95 15.73 -25.40
N ASP A 66 10.14 15.53 -25.93
CA ASP A 66 10.75 14.21 -25.94
C ASP A 66 11.08 13.79 -24.51
N LEU A 67 10.14 13.09 -23.87
CA LEU A 67 10.24 12.62 -22.49
C LEU A 67 11.27 11.50 -22.32
N ASN A 68 11.84 11.02 -23.42
CA ASN A 68 12.85 9.97 -23.40
C ASN A 68 14.26 10.53 -23.14
N LEU A 69 14.44 11.85 -23.22
CA LEU A 69 15.70 12.50 -22.91
C LEU A 69 15.78 12.81 -21.39
N PRO A 70 16.86 12.46 -20.70
CA PRO A 70 17.04 12.73 -19.29
C PRO A 70 16.80 14.21 -18.89
N GLY A 71 17.23 15.14 -19.73
CA GLY A 71 17.07 16.57 -19.47
C GLY A 71 15.67 17.12 -19.69
N SER A 72 14.79 16.41 -20.39
CA SER A 72 13.44 16.89 -20.73
C SER A 72 12.51 17.01 -19.51
N GLN A 73 12.82 16.31 -18.44
CA GLN A 73 12.09 16.34 -17.16
C GLN A 73 12.86 17.00 -16.02
N GLY A 74 13.96 17.66 -16.33
CA GLY A 74 14.85 18.23 -15.31
C GLY A 74 15.66 17.18 -14.54
N LEU A 75 15.69 15.93 -14.99
CA LEU A 75 16.48 14.86 -14.41
C LEU A 75 17.88 14.87 -15.03
N ALA A 76 18.90 15.03 -14.20
CA ALA A 76 20.30 14.94 -14.63
C ALA A 76 20.70 13.51 -15.04
N LYS A 77 19.97 12.50 -14.55
CA LYS A 77 20.22 11.08 -14.78
C LYS A 77 18.89 10.31 -14.72
N LEU A 78 18.73 9.30 -15.57
CA LEU A 78 17.62 8.38 -15.45
C LEU A 78 17.71 7.59 -14.13
N PRO A 79 16.57 7.31 -13.48
CA PRO A 79 16.56 6.49 -12.27
C PRO A 79 17.02 5.06 -12.60
N GLU A 80 17.55 4.36 -11.61
CA GLU A 80 17.97 2.96 -11.78
C GLU A 80 16.77 2.08 -12.14
N PRO A 81 16.94 1.13 -13.09
CA PRO A 81 15.92 0.16 -13.43
C PRO A 81 15.46 -0.63 -12.20
N LYS A 82 14.20 -0.98 -12.15
CA LYS A 82 13.67 -1.85 -11.09
C LYS A 82 13.92 -3.33 -11.42
N PRO A 83 13.98 -4.21 -10.38
CA PRO A 83 14.26 -5.63 -10.56
C PRO A 83 13.26 -6.34 -11.47
N LYS A 84 11.98 -6.04 -11.31
CA LYS A 84 10.88 -6.60 -12.09
C LYS A 84 9.87 -5.51 -12.45
N ARG A 85 8.88 -5.87 -13.28
CA ARG A 85 7.89 -4.93 -13.78
C ARG A 85 6.95 -4.41 -12.71
N PHE A 86 6.41 -5.29 -11.87
CA PHE A 86 5.45 -4.91 -10.83
C PHE A 86 6.07 -4.99 -9.44
N ALA A 87 5.58 -4.14 -8.54
CA ALA A 87 5.78 -4.27 -7.11
C ALA A 87 4.46 -4.25 -6.38
N MET A 88 4.23 -5.21 -5.49
CA MET A 88 3.18 -5.18 -4.49
C MET A 88 3.75 -4.65 -3.18
N ASN A 89 3.13 -3.62 -2.62
CA ASN A 89 3.56 -2.97 -1.40
C ASN A 89 2.47 -3.12 -0.33
N TYR A 90 2.78 -3.84 0.74
CA TYR A 90 1.90 -4.07 1.89
C TYR A 90 2.30 -3.11 3.01
N HIS A 91 1.41 -2.21 3.40
CA HIS A 91 1.64 -1.23 4.46
C HIS A 91 1.08 -1.76 5.77
N LEU A 92 1.97 -2.11 6.70
CA LEU A 92 1.61 -2.73 7.97
C LEU A 92 1.83 -1.77 9.13
N LEU A 93 0.93 -1.84 10.11
CA LEU A 93 1.02 -1.09 11.36
C LEU A 93 0.99 -2.06 12.54
N ALA A 94 1.90 -1.84 13.49
CA ALA A 94 1.81 -2.39 14.83
C ALA A 94 1.09 -1.35 15.71
N ILE A 95 -0.19 -1.56 15.92
CA ILE A 95 -1.02 -0.68 16.74
C ILE A 95 -1.03 -1.24 18.15
N PRO A 96 -0.50 -0.50 19.14
CA PRO A 96 -0.53 -0.95 20.52
C PRO A 96 -1.96 -1.10 21.03
N PRO A 97 -2.24 -2.04 21.91
CA PRO A 97 -3.56 -2.21 22.48
C PRO A 97 -4.01 -0.92 23.15
N ARG A 98 -5.27 -0.55 22.89
CA ARG A 98 -5.85 0.63 23.52
C ARG A 98 -5.89 0.38 25.04
N GLN A 99 -5.18 1.19 25.79
CA GLN A 99 -5.28 1.16 27.26
C GLN A 99 -6.77 1.35 27.63
N ALA A 100 -7.28 0.45 28.47
CA ALA A 100 -8.62 0.61 28.99
C ALA A 100 -8.77 2.00 29.60
N PRO A 101 -9.89 2.69 29.38
CA PRO A 101 -10.14 3.95 30.05
C PRO A 101 -10.05 3.69 31.57
N PRO A 102 -9.48 4.60 32.35
CA PRO A 102 -9.49 4.48 33.79
C PRO A 102 -10.93 4.27 34.29
N PRO A 103 -11.12 3.55 35.40
CA PRO A 103 -12.44 3.28 35.94
C PRO A 103 -13.25 4.57 36.09
N PRO A 104 -14.58 4.54 35.96
CA PRO A 104 -15.43 5.72 35.93
C PRO A 104 -15.32 6.62 37.19
N ASP A 105 -14.83 6.08 38.29
CA ASP A 105 -14.77 6.74 39.60
C ASP A 105 -13.51 7.61 39.81
N ALA A 106 -12.53 7.53 38.90
CA ALA A 106 -11.31 8.33 39.01
C ALA A 106 -11.54 9.79 38.56
N GLY A 107 -12.18 10.60 39.41
CA GLY A 107 -12.26 12.05 39.27
C GLY A 107 -13.25 12.59 38.24
N ALA A 108 -14.26 11.81 37.84
CA ALA A 108 -15.32 12.30 36.99
C ALA A 108 -16.28 13.22 37.77
N ARG A 109 -16.45 14.47 37.33
CA ARG A 109 -17.50 15.35 37.81
C ARG A 109 -18.65 15.36 36.81
N VAL A 110 -19.86 15.09 37.28
CA VAL A 110 -21.06 15.16 36.44
C VAL A 110 -21.58 16.62 36.52
N PHE A 111 -21.56 17.33 35.41
CA PHE A 111 -22.19 18.63 35.25
C PHE A 111 -23.35 18.47 34.27
N SER A 112 -24.58 18.74 34.77
CA SER A 112 -25.79 18.83 33.96
C SER A 112 -25.96 17.66 32.94
N GLY A 113 -25.74 16.41 33.38
CA GLY A 113 -25.86 15.21 32.51
C GLY A 113 -24.68 14.94 31.59
N MET A 114 -23.70 15.83 31.55
CA MET A 114 -22.46 15.62 30.80
C MET A 114 -21.35 15.17 31.75
N VAL A 115 -20.73 14.00 31.48
CA VAL A 115 -19.55 13.52 32.19
C VAL A 115 -18.34 14.28 31.69
N VAL A 116 -17.90 15.30 32.42
CA VAL A 116 -16.66 16.02 32.14
C VAL A 116 -15.54 15.33 32.92
N ARG A 117 -14.63 14.66 32.19
CA ARG A 117 -13.39 14.18 32.78
C ARG A 117 -12.44 15.36 32.92
N ALA A 118 -12.10 15.69 34.14
CA ALA A 118 -10.93 16.53 34.39
C ALA A 118 -9.69 15.75 33.91
N VAL A 119 -8.97 16.30 32.96
CA VAL A 119 -7.63 15.82 32.61
C VAL A 119 -6.76 16.10 33.85
N PRO A 120 -6.15 15.08 34.48
CA PRO A 120 -5.26 15.33 35.62
C PRO A 120 -4.19 16.34 35.20
N PRO A 121 -3.81 17.29 36.08
CA PRO A 121 -2.82 18.32 35.75
C PRO A 121 -1.48 17.73 35.35
N ASP A 122 -1.17 16.51 35.77
CA ASP A 122 0.05 15.77 35.42
C ASP A 122 -0.13 14.81 34.24
N SER A 123 -1.25 14.90 33.51
CA SER A 123 -1.42 14.08 32.31
C SER A 123 -0.45 14.56 31.23
N PRO A 124 0.41 13.68 30.73
CA PRO A 124 1.34 14.05 29.68
C PRO A 124 0.58 14.54 28.45
N PRO A 125 1.06 15.62 27.80
CA PRO A 125 0.44 16.11 26.57
C PRO A 125 0.38 15.00 25.51
N ARG A 126 -0.63 15.02 24.65
CA ARG A 126 -0.76 14.06 23.54
C ARG A 126 0.55 14.10 22.74
N GLY A 127 1.23 12.96 22.66
CA GLY A 127 2.51 12.85 21.97
C GLY A 127 3.74 12.74 22.88
N THR A 128 3.56 12.58 24.20
CA THR A 128 4.67 12.46 25.17
C THR A 128 5.50 11.19 24.92
N PRO A 129 6.85 11.29 24.99
CA PRO A 129 7.74 10.13 24.94
C PRO A 129 7.41 9.16 26.10
N GLY A 130 7.13 7.89 25.77
CA GLY A 130 6.75 6.85 26.75
C GLY A 130 5.41 6.18 26.44
N ARG A 131 4.57 6.75 25.56
CA ARG A 131 3.44 6.03 24.99
C ARG A 131 3.96 5.13 23.87
N GLU A 132 3.66 3.85 23.93
CA GLU A 132 3.97 2.95 22.81
C GLU A 132 3.45 3.57 21.52
N THR A 133 4.37 3.89 20.61
CA THR A 133 4.05 4.54 19.35
C THR A 133 3.71 3.46 18.32
N THR A 134 2.73 3.73 17.46
CA THR A 134 2.45 2.88 16.32
C THR A 134 3.71 2.75 15.46
N ARG A 135 4.19 1.51 15.27
CA ARG A 135 5.28 1.22 14.35
C ARG A 135 4.71 0.95 12.96
N ARG A 136 5.45 1.34 11.93
CA ARG A 136 5.08 1.13 10.52
C ARG A 136 6.19 0.38 9.80
N VAL A 137 5.81 -0.54 8.93
CA VAL A 137 6.71 -1.21 8.00
C VAL A 137 6.02 -1.40 6.65
N ARG A 138 6.79 -1.34 5.57
CA ARG A 138 6.35 -1.73 4.23
C ARG A 138 6.97 -3.06 3.89
N VAL A 139 6.16 -4.03 3.48
CA VAL A 139 6.62 -5.25 2.82
C VAL A 139 6.48 -5.04 1.33
N GLN A 140 7.56 -5.26 0.57
CA GLN A 140 7.59 -5.11 -0.89
C GLN A 140 7.92 -6.43 -1.55
N VAL A 141 7.14 -6.81 -2.54
CA VAL A 141 7.35 -8.00 -3.36
C VAL A 141 7.44 -7.59 -4.82
N TRP A 142 8.46 -8.10 -5.52
CA TRP A 142 8.66 -7.84 -6.93
C TRP A 142 8.09 -8.99 -7.76
N LEU A 143 7.34 -8.65 -8.83
CA LEU A 143 6.67 -9.60 -9.70
C LEU A 143 6.94 -9.28 -11.17
N ASP A 144 7.10 -10.32 -11.97
CA ASP A 144 7.07 -10.23 -13.43
C ASP A 144 5.63 -10.14 -13.94
N ASP A 145 5.47 -9.82 -15.21
CA ASP A 145 4.14 -9.77 -15.84
C ASP A 145 3.54 -11.18 -15.89
N GLY A 146 2.31 -11.31 -15.39
CA GLY A 146 1.61 -12.59 -15.29
C GLY A 146 2.06 -13.49 -14.13
N GLU A 147 3.05 -13.07 -13.34
CA GLU A 147 3.46 -13.80 -12.13
C GLU A 147 2.42 -13.62 -11.03
N PRO A 148 1.82 -14.72 -10.53
CA PRO A 148 0.85 -14.63 -9.44
C PRO A 148 1.54 -14.43 -8.10
N ILE A 149 0.76 -14.01 -7.10
CA ILE A 149 1.23 -13.87 -5.72
C ILE A 149 0.25 -14.58 -4.77
N SER A 150 0.76 -15.16 -3.68
CA SER A 150 -0.11 -15.79 -2.69
C SER A 150 -0.95 -14.76 -1.94
N SER A 151 -2.24 -15.03 -1.76
CA SER A 151 -3.15 -14.18 -1.00
C SER A 151 -2.77 -14.12 0.48
N VAL A 152 -2.82 -12.92 1.06
CA VAL A 152 -2.62 -12.70 2.50
C VAL A 152 -3.94 -12.47 3.26
N VAL A 153 -5.09 -12.72 2.63
CA VAL A 153 -6.41 -12.70 3.29
C VAL A 153 -6.45 -13.60 4.53
N PRO A 154 -5.83 -14.81 4.54
CA PRO A 154 -5.77 -15.64 5.76
C PRO A 154 -4.99 -14.99 6.92
N VAL A 155 -4.09 -14.05 6.62
CA VAL A 155 -3.32 -13.31 7.62
C VAL A 155 -4.09 -12.09 8.11
N TRP A 156 -4.59 -11.28 7.18
CA TRP A 156 -5.40 -10.10 7.46
C TRP A 156 -6.64 -10.07 6.56
N PRO A 157 -7.84 -10.25 7.09
CA PRO A 157 -9.07 -10.24 6.28
C PRO A 157 -9.31 -8.97 5.47
N THR A 158 -8.73 -7.83 5.89
CA THR A 158 -8.81 -6.57 5.14
C THR A 158 -8.11 -6.63 3.78
N ALA A 159 -7.21 -7.58 3.57
CA ALA A 159 -6.53 -7.81 2.30
C ALA A 159 -7.48 -8.16 1.15
N ASP A 160 -8.66 -8.74 1.45
CA ASP A 160 -9.66 -9.13 0.44
C ASP A 160 -9.92 -8.00 -0.57
N TRP A 161 -10.27 -6.81 -0.08
CA TRP A 161 -10.59 -5.66 -0.94
C TRP A 161 -9.38 -5.15 -1.71
N HIS A 162 -8.23 -5.05 -1.07
CA HIS A 162 -7.00 -4.54 -1.68
C HIS A 162 -6.43 -5.49 -2.74
N GLU A 163 -6.50 -6.79 -2.52
CA GLU A 163 -6.05 -7.79 -3.50
C GLU A 163 -6.95 -7.81 -4.72
N ARG A 164 -8.28 -7.65 -4.53
CA ARG A 164 -9.23 -7.51 -5.62
C ARG A 164 -8.97 -6.24 -6.43
N GLU A 165 -8.68 -5.12 -5.78
CA GLU A 165 -8.30 -3.87 -6.45
C GLU A 165 -7.01 -4.03 -7.26
N ALA A 166 -5.97 -4.65 -6.69
CA ALA A 166 -4.72 -4.90 -7.39
C ALA A 166 -4.92 -5.81 -8.61
N TRP A 167 -5.77 -6.82 -8.50
CA TRP A 167 -6.12 -7.66 -9.64
C TRP A 167 -6.95 -6.90 -10.68
N ASP A 168 -7.97 -6.19 -10.26
CA ASP A 168 -8.90 -5.49 -11.17
C ASP A 168 -8.17 -4.42 -12.00
N LEU A 169 -7.32 -3.62 -11.37
CA LEU A 169 -6.69 -2.46 -12.01
C LEU A 169 -5.32 -2.75 -12.62
N MET A 170 -4.56 -3.73 -12.09
CA MET A 170 -3.20 -4.05 -12.53
C MET A 170 -3.04 -5.47 -13.08
N GLY A 171 -4.01 -6.35 -12.89
CA GLY A 171 -3.96 -7.73 -13.36
C GLY A 171 -3.09 -8.65 -12.51
N ILE A 172 -2.71 -8.27 -11.31
CA ILE A 172 -1.90 -9.08 -10.42
C ILE A 172 -2.81 -10.08 -9.68
N ARG A 173 -2.67 -11.37 -10.02
CA ARG A 173 -3.54 -12.41 -9.50
C ARG A 173 -3.09 -12.87 -8.11
N ALA A 174 -3.97 -12.76 -7.12
CA ALA A 174 -3.77 -13.32 -5.78
C ALA A 174 -4.26 -14.77 -5.71
N GLU A 175 -3.31 -15.73 -5.65
CA GLU A 175 -3.63 -17.15 -5.53
C GLU A 175 -4.12 -17.50 -4.12
N GLY A 176 -5.20 -18.30 -4.05
CA GLY A 176 -5.84 -18.65 -2.78
C GLY A 176 -6.76 -17.56 -2.22
N HIS A 177 -7.00 -16.49 -2.98
CA HIS A 177 -8.01 -15.49 -2.61
C HIS A 177 -9.42 -16.11 -2.64
N PRO A 178 -10.25 -15.90 -1.60
CA PRO A 178 -11.56 -16.56 -1.49
C PRO A 178 -12.57 -16.16 -2.57
N ASN A 179 -12.49 -14.93 -3.08
CA ASN A 179 -13.38 -14.41 -4.10
C ASN A 179 -12.70 -13.31 -4.93
N LEU A 180 -11.84 -13.70 -5.87
CA LEU A 180 -11.13 -12.77 -6.76
C LEU A 180 -12.05 -12.33 -7.90
N SER A 181 -12.91 -11.36 -7.63
CA SER A 181 -13.81 -10.71 -8.59
C SER A 181 -13.50 -9.22 -8.73
N ARG A 182 -13.91 -8.59 -9.83
CA ARG A 182 -13.74 -7.14 -10.03
C ARG A 182 -14.43 -6.36 -8.91
N ILE A 183 -13.96 -5.15 -8.64
CA ILE A 183 -14.45 -4.31 -7.54
C ILE A 183 -14.72 -2.87 -7.99
N LEU A 184 -13.94 -2.36 -8.95
CA LEU A 184 -14.05 -0.99 -9.47
C LEU A 184 -14.53 -0.96 -10.91
N MET A 185 -14.11 -1.95 -11.72
CA MET A 185 -14.51 -2.06 -13.10
C MET A 185 -15.74 -2.95 -13.26
N GLU A 186 -16.47 -2.80 -14.37
CA GLU A 186 -17.59 -3.67 -14.73
C GLU A 186 -17.10 -5.12 -14.94
N ASP A 187 -17.96 -6.10 -14.69
CA ASP A 187 -17.59 -7.51 -14.75
C ASP A 187 -17.13 -7.98 -16.12
N ASP A 188 -17.66 -7.35 -17.19
CA ASP A 188 -17.33 -7.60 -18.59
C ASP A 188 -16.22 -6.70 -19.14
N TRP A 189 -15.60 -5.89 -18.29
CA TRP A 189 -14.53 -4.99 -18.71
C TRP A 189 -13.29 -5.77 -19.16
N GLU A 190 -12.73 -5.40 -20.31
CA GLU A 190 -11.49 -5.99 -20.85
C GLU A 190 -10.25 -5.19 -20.45
N GLY A 191 -9.25 -5.91 -19.88
CA GLY A 191 -7.97 -5.31 -19.49
C GLY A 191 -7.92 -4.75 -18.08
N HIS A 192 -6.85 -3.97 -17.80
CA HIS A 192 -6.49 -3.45 -16.48
C HIS A 192 -6.01 -2.01 -16.62
N HIS A 193 -6.80 -1.07 -16.14
CA HIS A 193 -6.66 0.37 -16.44
C HIS A 193 -5.39 1.03 -15.94
N LEU A 194 -4.82 0.59 -14.83
CA LEU A 194 -3.65 1.22 -14.24
C LEU A 194 -2.33 0.66 -14.77
N ARG A 195 -2.38 -0.33 -15.66
CA ARG A 195 -1.18 -0.80 -16.37
C ARG A 195 -0.69 0.28 -17.33
N LYS A 196 0.62 0.47 -17.37
CA LYS A 196 1.23 1.47 -18.27
C LYS A 196 1.17 1.11 -19.75
N ASP A 197 0.92 -0.14 -20.08
CA ASP A 197 0.67 -0.62 -21.44
C ASP A 197 -0.81 -0.58 -21.82
N TYR A 198 -1.71 -0.20 -20.91
CA TYR A 198 -3.11 0.02 -21.23
C TYR A 198 -3.27 1.30 -22.08
N PRO A 199 -4.01 1.26 -23.20
CA PRO A 199 -4.18 2.41 -24.09
C PRO A 199 -4.80 3.61 -23.39
N ILE A 200 -4.11 4.76 -23.40
CA ILE A 200 -4.65 6.05 -22.96
C ILE A 200 -5.45 6.66 -24.10
N GLY A 201 -6.52 6.04 -24.49
CA GLY A 201 -7.41 6.55 -25.49
C GLY A 201 -8.80 6.17 -25.05
N GLY A 202 -9.51 7.11 -24.43
CA GLY A 202 -10.82 6.84 -23.88
C GLY A 202 -11.71 6.06 -24.82
N GLU A 203 -12.65 5.31 -24.28
CA GLU A 203 -13.73 4.73 -25.07
C GLU A 203 -14.34 5.79 -25.98
N PRO A 204 -14.68 5.45 -27.23
CA PRO A 204 -15.41 6.37 -28.10
C PRO A 204 -16.72 6.75 -27.39
N VAL A 205 -16.80 8.01 -26.96
CA VAL A 205 -18.02 8.54 -26.34
C VAL A 205 -19.16 8.35 -27.32
N ARG A 206 -20.02 7.39 -27.07
CA ARG A 206 -21.26 7.22 -27.83
C ARG A 206 -22.24 8.29 -27.36
N PHE A 207 -22.33 9.38 -28.07
CA PHE A 207 -23.47 10.27 -27.93
C PHE A 207 -24.68 9.55 -28.51
N SER A 208 -25.54 9.00 -27.66
CA SER A 208 -26.88 8.63 -28.04
C SER A 208 -27.66 9.92 -28.26
N GLY A 209 -27.88 10.28 -29.54
CA GLY A 209 -28.78 11.31 -29.94
C GLY A 209 -30.25 10.92 -29.74
#